data_596a3c96a05371ba007ba3637d36c91d
#
_entry.id   596a3c96a05371ba007ba3637d36c91d
#
_cell.length_a   1.000
_cell.length_b   1.000
_cell.length_c   1.000
_cell.angle_alpha   90.00
_cell.angle_beta   90.00
_cell.angle_gamma   90.00
#
_symmetry.space_group_name_H-M   'P 1'
#
loop_
_entity.id
_entity.type
_entity.pdbx_description
1 polymer ?
#
loop_
_entity_poly.entity_id
_entity_poly.type
_entity_poly.pdbx_seq_one_letter_code
_entity_poly.pdbx_strand_id
1 'polypeptide(L)'
;YHVKPGDEIVVAAQTVQQTTIEPENIPLDIVYEDDDVLVVNKPQGMVVHPAPGHPNHTLVNALLYHSPLSTINGEFRPGIVHRIDKDTSGLLMVAKNDRAHQSLAAQLKAKTNLREYVALVHGVIKEDTGTINAPLGRSPKDRKKQAIVKTGRPAVTHFKVLKRYQHYTLISCRLETGRTHQIRVHLQSIGHPLVG
;
A
#
# COMPACT_ATOMS: atom_id res chain seq x y z
N TYR A 1 -5.90 -32.17 13.59
CA TYR A 1 -7.03 -32.83 14.20
C TYR A 1 -8.33 -32.40 13.52
N HIS A 2 -9.25 -33.32 13.26
CA HIS A 2 -10.59 -33.05 12.76
C HIS A 2 -11.58 -33.22 13.91
N VAL A 3 -12.33 -32.16 14.22
CA VAL A 3 -13.32 -32.11 15.31
C VAL A 3 -14.44 -33.13 15.05
N LYS A 4 -14.84 -33.86 16.08
CA LYS A 4 -15.89 -34.89 16.04
C LYS A 4 -17.07 -34.48 16.94
N PRO A 5 -18.29 -34.97 16.68
CA PRO A 5 -19.41 -34.81 17.60
C PRO A 5 -19.04 -35.37 18.99
N GLY A 6 -19.20 -34.54 20.03
CA GLY A 6 -18.85 -34.85 21.39
C GLY A 6 -17.49 -34.30 21.88
N ASP A 7 -16.70 -33.70 21.02
CA ASP A 7 -15.47 -33.01 21.41
C ASP A 7 -15.80 -31.73 22.21
N GLU A 8 -15.11 -31.55 23.32
CA GLU A 8 -15.17 -30.30 24.09
C GLU A 8 -14.08 -29.36 23.62
N ILE A 9 -14.48 -28.16 23.20
CA ILE A 9 -13.56 -27.13 22.73
C ILE A 9 -13.46 -26.04 23.80
N VAL A 10 -12.32 -25.96 24.47
CA VAL A 10 -12.01 -24.90 25.42
C VAL A 10 -11.27 -23.79 24.70
N VAL A 11 -11.92 -22.64 24.53
CA VAL A 11 -11.29 -21.42 24.00
C VAL A 11 -10.83 -20.57 25.18
N ALA A 12 -9.54 -20.56 25.44
CA ALA A 12 -8.95 -19.57 26.33
C ALA A 12 -8.97 -18.21 25.61
N ALA A 13 -9.91 -17.34 25.97
CA ALA A 13 -9.88 -15.96 25.53
C ALA A 13 -8.64 -15.29 26.14
N GLN A 14 -7.56 -15.20 25.38
CA GLN A 14 -6.51 -14.25 25.71
C GLN A 14 -7.13 -12.86 25.58
N THR A 15 -7.14 -12.09 26.67
CA THR A 15 -7.38 -10.66 26.61
C THR A 15 -6.37 -10.11 25.63
N VAL A 16 -6.85 -9.71 24.45
CA VAL A 16 -6.03 -8.98 23.49
C VAL A 16 -5.61 -7.71 24.23
N GLN A 17 -4.35 -7.64 24.65
CA GLN A 17 -3.78 -6.37 25.06
C GLN A 17 -3.94 -5.47 23.82
N GLN A 18 -4.79 -4.46 23.94
CA GLN A 18 -4.82 -3.37 22.96
C GLN A 18 -3.43 -2.76 22.97
N THR A 19 -2.63 -3.14 22.00
CA THR A 19 -1.36 -2.45 21.72
C THR A 19 -1.72 -1.11 21.15
N THR A 20 -1.81 -0.09 22.01
CA THR A 20 -1.90 1.31 21.60
C THR A 20 -0.67 1.65 20.76
N ILE A 21 -0.89 2.30 19.61
CA ILE A 21 0.21 2.79 18.78
C ILE A 21 0.80 4.01 19.46
N GLU A 22 2.07 3.93 19.87
CA GLU A 22 2.76 5.02 20.54
C GLU A 22 3.20 6.10 19.54
N PRO A 23 2.91 7.39 19.79
CA PRO A 23 3.48 8.49 19.02
C PRO A 23 5.01 8.51 19.12
N GLU A 24 5.69 8.66 17.99
CA GLU A 24 7.15 8.73 17.94
C GLU A 24 7.63 10.02 17.24
N ASN A 25 8.61 10.68 17.81
CA ASN A 25 9.22 11.87 17.21
C ASN A 25 10.15 11.48 16.05
N ILE A 26 9.55 11.15 14.92
CA ILE A 26 10.24 10.84 13.69
C ILE A 26 10.01 12.01 12.71
N PRO A 27 11.05 12.59 12.11
CA PRO A 27 10.91 13.65 11.13
C PRO A 27 10.07 13.23 9.93
N LEU A 28 9.15 14.10 9.49
CA LEU A 28 8.29 13.92 8.34
C LEU A 28 8.54 14.99 7.28
N ASP A 29 8.54 14.58 6.02
CA ASP A 29 8.52 15.48 4.87
C ASP A 29 7.06 15.79 4.50
N ILE A 30 6.49 16.84 5.11
CA ILE A 30 5.11 17.27 4.91
C ILE A 30 5.07 18.22 3.71
N VAL A 31 4.36 17.81 2.68
CA VAL A 31 4.24 18.54 1.41
C VAL A 31 3.07 19.52 1.43
N TYR A 32 1.99 19.16 2.14
CA TYR A 32 0.80 19.99 2.32
C TYR A 32 0.14 19.65 3.64
N GLU A 33 -0.42 20.63 4.31
CA GLU A 33 -1.22 20.45 5.52
C GLU A 33 -2.22 21.58 5.68
N ASP A 34 -3.45 21.24 6.06
CA ASP A 34 -4.49 22.13 6.52
C ASP A 34 -5.20 21.53 7.75
N ASP A 35 -6.38 22.04 8.11
CA ASP A 35 -7.14 21.53 9.26
C ASP A 35 -7.74 20.14 9.04
N ASP A 36 -7.93 19.74 7.79
CA ASP A 36 -8.64 18.51 7.41
C ASP A 36 -7.70 17.39 6.93
N VAL A 37 -6.67 17.74 6.17
CA VAL A 37 -5.79 16.78 5.50
C VAL A 37 -4.31 17.12 5.64
N LEU A 38 -3.50 16.09 5.54
CA LEU A 38 -2.05 16.20 5.46
C LEU A 38 -1.56 15.33 4.30
N VAL A 39 -0.60 15.84 3.53
CA VAL A 39 0.10 15.08 2.49
C VAL A 39 1.55 14.94 2.89
N VAL A 40 2.01 13.71 3.03
CA VAL A 40 3.38 13.39 3.42
C VAL A 40 4.10 12.66 2.30
N ASN A 41 5.36 13.02 2.08
CA ASN A 41 6.26 12.28 1.21
C ASN A 41 6.97 11.19 2.03
N LYS A 42 6.45 9.96 1.95
CA LYS A 42 7.00 8.83 2.72
C LYS A 42 8.37 8.44 2.16
N PRO A 43 9.40 8.30 3.01
CA PRO A 43 10.68 7.78 2.56
C PRO A 43 10.61 6.29 2.20
N GLN A 44 11.53 5.84 1.37
CA GLN A 44 11.79 4.42 1.15
C GLN A 44 12.19 3.74 2.47
N GLY A 45 11.79 2.50 2.66
CA GLY A 45 12.12 1.69 3.83
C GLY A 45 11.18 1.86 5.03
N MET A 46 10.28 2.86 5.00
CA MET A 46 9.30 3.10 6.06
C MET A 46 7.99 2.35 5.79
N VAL A 47 7.53 1.58 6.78
CA VAL A 47 6.20 0.94 6.77
C VAL A 47 5.13 1.98 7.10
N VAL A 48 3.97 1.91 6.46
CA VAL A 48 2.90 2.90 6.67
C VAL A 48 2.25 2.75 8.05
N HIS A 49 1.88 1.54 8.45
CA HIS A 49 1.22 1.29 9.75
C HIS A 49 1.79 0.03 10.41
N PRO A 50 1.68 -0.09 11.75
CA PRO A 50 2.17 -1.26 12.47
C PRO A 50 1.61 -2.57 11.90
N ALA A 51 2.50 -3.56 11.81
CA ALA A 51 2.20 -4.89 11.30
C ALA A 51 3.13 -5.92 11.94
N PRO A 52 2.84 -7.23 11.83
CA PRO A 52 3.76 -8.26 12.29
C PRO A 52 5.17 -8.06 11.71
N GLY A 53 6.18 -8.02 12.59
CA GLY A 53 7.57 -7.71 12.24
C GLY A 53 7.93 -6.22 12.19
N HIS A 54 6.95 -5.32 12.26
CA HIS A 54 7.15 -3.86 12.29
C HIS A 54 6.15 -3.21 13.25
N PRO A 55 6.28 -3.41 14.57
CA PRO A 55 5.32 -2.89 15.55
C PRO A 55 5.46 -1.37 15.78
N ASN A 56 6.65 -0.82 15.54
CA ASN A 56 7.03 0.58 15.80
C ASN A 56 7.73 1.19 14.58
N HIS A 57 8.09 2.46 14.68
CA HIS A 57 8.83 3.23 13.67
C HIS A 57 8.14 3.29 12.31
N THR A 58 6.80 3.29 12.34
CA THR A 58 5.99 3.40 11.14
C THR A 58 5.59 4.85 10.87
N LEU A 59 5.07 5.11 9.68
CA LEU A 59 4.54 6.43 9.34
C LEU A 59 3.43 6.87 10.33
N VAL A 60 2.56 5.95 10.74
CA VAL A 60 1.49 6.24 11.72
C VAL A 60 2.06 6.68 13.06
N ASN A 61 3.13 6.04 13.58
CA ASN A 61 3.80 6.50 14.80
C ASN A 61 4.27 7.95 14.69
N ALA A 62 4.88 8.31 13.57
CA ALA A 62 5.36 9.67 13.31
C ALA A 62 4.20 10.67 13.15
N LEU A 63 3.15 10.30 12.44
CA LEU A 63 1.97 11.14 12.22
C LEU A 63 1.22 11.43 13.51
N LEU A 64 1.06 10.44 14.39
CA LEU A 64 0.41 10.61 15.71
C LEU A 64 1.16 11.58 16.62
N TYR A 65 2.49 11.64 16.51
CA TYR A 65 3.29 12.62 17.22
C TYR A 65 3.07 14.05 16.67
N HIS A 66 2.89 14.14 15.35
CA HIS A 66 2.78 15.43 14.66
C HIS A 66 1.40 16.09 14.82
N SER A 67 0.31 15.32 14.72
CA SER A 67 -1.07 15.88 14.67
C SER A 67 -2.11 14.83 15.09
N PRO A 68 -3.26 15.27 15.65
CA PRO A 68 -4.42 14.40 15.76
C PRO A 68 -4.85 13.86 14.39
N LEU A 69 -5.32 12.61 14.37
CA LEU A 69 -5.74 11.90 13.17
C LEU A 69 -7.15 11.33 13.33
N SER A 70 -7.85 11.12 12.20
CA SER A 70 -9.12 10.42 12.20
C SER A 70 -8.97 8.98 12.70
N THR A 71 -9.86 8.54 13.58
CA THR A 71 -9.89 7.18 14.14
C THR A 71 -11.03 6.34 13.58
N ILE A 72 -11.70 6.79 12.53
CA ILE A 72 -12.88 6.09 11.96
C ILE A 72 -12.59 4.67 11.49
N ASN A 73 -11.34 4.39 11.08
CA ASN A 73 -10.86 3.05 10.74
C ASN A 73 -10.25 2.28 11.93
N GLY A 74 -10.54 2.74 13.16
CA GLY A 74 -10.00 2.16 14.39
C GLY A 74 -8.62 2.69 14.75
N GLU A 75 -8.16 2.31 15.93
CA GLU A 75 -6.93 2.82 16.55
C GLU A 75 -5.64 2.32 15.88
N PHE A 76 -5.72 1.27 15.05
CA PHE A 76 -4.55 0.70 14.38
C PHE A 76 -4.15 1.38 13.07
N ARG A 77 -5.04 2.14 12.48
CA ARG A 77 -4.80 2.84 11.20
C ARG A 77 -5.37 4.25 11.20
N PRO A 78 -5.06 5.06 12.21
CA PRO A 78 -5.63 6.40 12.32
C PRO A 78 -5.20 7.24 11.11
N GLY A 79 -6.15 7.92 10.49
CA GLY A 79 -5.94 8.81 9.35
C GLY A 79 -5.55 8.15 8.03
N ILE A 80 -5.32 6.85 8.01
CA ILE A 80 -4.80 6.14 6.82
C ILE A 80 -5.96 5.72 5.90
N VAL A 81 -6.05 6.35 4.75
CA VAL A 81 -7.05 6.06 3.71
C VAL A 81 -6.51 5.19 2.58
N HIS A 82 -5.20 5.18 2.37
CA HIS A 82 -4.49 4.33 1.42
C HIS A 82 -3.06 4.05 1.88
N ARG A 83 -2.36 3.19 1.18
CA ARG A 83 -0.99 2.82 1.51
C ARG A 83 -0.16 2.57 0.27
N ILE A 84 1.16 2.77 0.41
CA ILE A 84 2.19 2.32 -0.51
C ILE A 84 3.13 1.33 0.20
N ASP A 85 3.90 0.58 -0.56
CA ASP A 85 4.78 -0.45 -0.01
C ASP A 85 5.92 0.16 0.83
N LYS A 86 6.53 -0.65 1.70
CA LYS A 86 7.66 -0.26 2.54
C LYS A 86 8.77 0.41 1.71
N ASP A 87 9.17 -0.22 0.61
CA ASP A 87 10.29 0.22 -0.22
C ASP A 87 9.90 1.20 -1.33
N THR A 88 8.64 1.61 -1.38
CA THR A 88 8.14 2.68 -2.25
C THR A 88 8.19 4.01 -1.51
N SER A 89 8.83 5.00 -2.08
CA SER A 89 8.74 6.41 -1.65
C SER A 89 7.59 7.11 -2.36
N GLY A 90 7.14 8.23 -1.79
CA GLY A 90 6.17 9.10 -2.44
C GLY A 90 5.02 9.55 -1.55
N LEU A 91 4.04 10.18 -2.19
CA LEU A 91 2.99 10.93 -1.53
C LEU A 91 1.88 10.02 -0.98
N LEU A 92 1.50 10.31 0.27
CA LEU A 92 0.30 9.76 0.91
C LEU A 92 -0.57 10.88 1.44
N MET A 93 -1.89 10.72 1.22
CA MET A 93 -2.90 11.57 1.85
C MET A 93 -3.29 10.96 3.20
N VAL A 94 -3.38 11.81 4.21
CA VAL A 94 -3.74 11.44 5.58
C VAL A 94 -4.90 12.31 6.05
N ALA A 95 -5.92 11.70 6.64
CA ALA A 95 -7.09 12.39 7.17
C ALA A 95 -6.86 12.80 8.63
N LYS A 96 -7.01 14.08 8.95
CA LYS A 96 -6.87 14.60 10.31
C LYS A 96 -8.18 14.48 11.12
N ASN A 97 -9.32 14.39 10.43
CA ASN A 97 -10.63 14.22 11.04
C ASN A 97 -11.51 13.26 10.24
N ASP A 98 -12.65 12.87 10.82
CA ASP A 98 -13.54 11.86 10.25
C ASP A 98 -14.23 12.31 8.96
N ARG A 99 -14.55 13.60 8.84
CA ARG A 99 -15.15 14.15 7.62
C ARG A 99 -14.19 14.03 6.43
N ALA A 100 -12.94 14.42 6.62
CA ALA A 100 -11.90 14.29 5.61
C ALA A 100 -11.66 12.81 5.26
N HIS A 101 -11.64 11.93 6.26
CA HIS A 101 -11.47 10.49 6.05
C HIS A 101 -12.56 9.92 5.16
N GLN A 102 -13.83 10.22 5.45
CA GLN A 102 -14.98 9.77 4.66
C GLN A 102 -14.90 10.29 3.22
N SER A 103 -14.57 11.58 3.04
CA SER A 103 -14.42 12.19 1.72
C SER A 103 -13.32 11.55 0.90
N LEU A 104 -12.12 11.41 1.47
CA LEU A 104 -10.99 10.78 0.78
C LEU A 104 -11.25 9.30 0.46
N ALA A 105 -11.84 8.56 1.39
CA ALA A 105 -12.23 7.16 1.16
C ALA A 105 -13.26 7.01 0.03
N ALA A 106 -14.23 7.92 -0.05
CA ALA A 106 -15.21 7.93 -1.13
C ALA A 106 -14.56 8.22 -2.50
N GLN A 107 -13.65 9.18 -2.58
CA GLN A 107 -12.90 9.49 -3.80
C GLN A 107 -12.02 8.32 -4.25
N LEU A 108 -11.35 7.66 -3.31
CA LEU A 108 -10.55 6.46 -3.60
C LEU A 108 -11.41 5.30 -4.11
N LYS A 109 -12.59 5.11 -3.52
CA LYS A 109 -13.57 4.10 -3.95
C LYS A 109 -14.13 4.40 -5.34
N ALA A 110 -14.46 5.65 -5.61
CA ALA A 110 -14.95 6.13 -6.90
C ALA A 110 -13.83 6.22 -7.97
N LYS A 111 -12.57 6.02 -7.59
CA LYS A 111 -11.39 6.12 -8.45
C LYS A 111 -11.27 7.49 -9.13
N THR A 112 -11.70 8.55 -8.47
CA THR A 112 -11.60 9.92 -8.97
C THR A 112 -10.25 10.56 -8.68
N ASN A 113 -9.44 9.94 -7.82
CA ASN A 113 -8.06 10.33 -7.55
C ASN A 113 -7.09 9.71 -8.56
N LEU A 114 -6.02 10.42 -8.85
CA LEU A 114 -4.93 9.94 -9.69
C LEU A 114 -3.93 9.13 -8.86
N ARG A 115 -3.64 7.91 -9.30
CA ARG A 115 -2.58 7.05 -8.72
C ARG A 115 -1.50 6.86 -9.77
N GLU A 116 -0.50 7.70 -9.72
CA GLU A 116 0.62 7.68 -10.64
C GLU A 116 1.93 7.40 -9.90
N TYR A 117 2.72 6.50 -10.47
CA TYR A 117 4.01 6.07 -9.96
C TYR A 117 5.06 6.17 -11.04
N VAL A 118 6.30 6.36 -10.64
CA VAL A 118 7.45 6.22 -11.52
C VAL A 118 8.23 4.99 -11.10
N ALA A 119 8.62 4.18 -12.08
CA ALA A 119 9.37 2.96 -11.85
C ALA A 119 10.51 2.81 -12.87
N LEU A 120 11.64 2.28 -12.40
CA LEU A 120 12.73 1.81 -13.23
C LEU A 120 12.63 0.29 -13.34
N VAL A 121 12.59 -0.22 -14.56
CA VAL A 121 12.48 -1.65 -14.83
C VAL A 121 13.68 -2.19 -15.58
N HIS A 122 13.98 -3.48 -15.39
CA HIS A 122 14.99 -4.18 -16.17
C HIS A 122 14.53 -4.38 -17.62
N GLY A 123 15.47 -4.28 -18.54
CA GLY A 123 15.24 -4.46 -19.96
C GLY A 123 14.67 -3.21 -20.63
N VAL A 124 14.58 -3.26 -21.95
CA VAL A 124 14.08 -2.17 -22.77
C VAL A 124 12.69 -2.54 -23.28
N ILE A 125 11.68 -1.80 -22.83
CA ILE A 125 10.30 -1.95 -23.31
C ILE A 125 10.22 -1.29 -24.69
N LYS A 126 9.75 -2.04 -25.71
CA LYS A 126 9.68 -1.57 -27.10
C LYS A 126 8.48 -0.65 -27.34
N GLU A 127 7.35 -0.98 -26.74
CA GLU A 127 6.10 -0.22 -26.84
C GLU A 127 6.19 1.06 -26.00
N ASP A 128 5.69 2.18 -26.51
CA ASP A 128 5.68 3.46 -25.80
C ASP A 128 4.67 3.49 -24.66
N THR A 129 3.59 2.74 -24.80
CA THR A 129 2.53 2.59 -23.79
C THR A 129 2.03 1.15 -23.73
N GLY A 130 1.42 0.78 -22.63
CA GLY A 130 0.79 -0.52 -22.51
C GLY A 130 -0.16 -0.61 -21.31
N THR A 131 -0.97 -1.66 -21.33
CA THR A 131 -1.91 -1.97 -20.26
C THR A 131 -1.74 -3.42 -19.84
N ILE A 132 -1.58 -3.64 -18.53
CA ILE A 132 -1.55 -4.98 -17.94
C ILE A 132 -2.84 -5.15 -17.16
N ASN A 133 -3.70 -6.03 -17.64
CA ASN A 133 -4.98 -6.39 -17.01
C ASN A 133 -4.91 -7.86 -16.59
N ALA A 134 -4.50 -8.10 -15.36
CA ALA A 134 -4.32 -9.44 -14.84
C ALA A 134 -4.66 -9.51 -13.35
N PRO A 135 -5.47 -10.50 -12.90
CA PRO A 135 -5.90 -10.58 -11.52
C PRO A 135 -4.76 -10.99 -10.58
N LEU A 136 -4.71 -10.36 -9.41
CA LEU A 136 -3.68 -10.56 -8.41
C LEU A 136 -4.23 -11.23 -7.15
N GLY A 137 -3.43 -12.13 -6.59
CA GLY A 137 -3.71 -12.79 -5.33
C GLY A 137 -2.45 -13.39 -4.74
N ARG A 138 -2.60 -14.09 -3.62
CA ARG A 138 -1.48 -14.79 -3.00
C ARG A 138 -1.00 -15.93 -3.90
N SER A 139 0.31 -16.06 -4.04
CA SER A 139 0.91 -17.14 -4.81
C SER A 139 0.54 -18.50 -4.20
N PRO A 140 0.08 -19.48 -4.99
CA PRO A 140 -0.17 -20.83 -4.50
C PRO A 140 1.11 -21.58 -4.12
N LYS A 141 2.27 -21.17 -4.67
CA LYS A 141 3.59 -21.75 -4.38
C LYS A 141 4.25 -21.14 -3.16
N ASP A 142 4.03 -19.86 -2.91
CA ASP A 142 4.61 -19.13 -1.78
C ASP A 142 3.59 -18.08 -1.29
N ARG A 143 2.88 -18.40 -0.21
CA ARG A 143 1.82 -17.55 0.35
C ARG A 143 2.29 -16.18 0.87
N LYS A 144 3.60 -15.98 1.01
CA LYS A 144 4.18 -14.68 1.36
C LYS A 144 4.27 -13.74 0.16
N LYS A 145 4.17 -14.26 -1.07
CA LYS A 145 4.27 -13.50 -2.31
C LYS A 145 2.91 -13.28 -2.97
N GLN A 146 2.82 -12.17 -3.70
CA GLN A 146 1.72 -11.88 -4.61
C GLN A 146 2.06 -12.41 -6.01
N ALA A 147 1.05 -12.86 -6.73
CA ALA A 147 1.21 -13.38 -8.09
C ALA A 147 -0.06 -13.13 -8.92
N ILE A 148 0.05 -13.27 -10.23
CA ILE A 148 -1.11 -13.37 -11.11
C ILE A 148 -1.73 -14.74 -10.89
N VAL A 149 -3.00 -14.75 -10.44
CA VAL A 149 -3.78 -15.97 -10.22
C VAL A 149 -5.20 -15.78 -10.73
N LYS A 150 -5.76 -16.79 -11.40
CA LYS A 150 -7.10 -16.70 -12.03
C LYS A 150 -8.21 -16.34 -11.04
N THR A 151 -8.09 -16.79 -9.80
CA THR A 151 -9.04 -16.50 -8.71
C THR A 151 -8.71 -15.22 -7.93
N GLY A 152 -7.73 -14.45 -8.40
CA GLY A 152 -7.30 -13.21 -7.77
C GLY A 152 -8.30 -12.07 -7.98
N ARG A 153 -8.01 -10.95 -7.33
CA ARG A 153 -8.79 -9.72 -7.50
C ARG A 153 -8.39 -9.02 -8.80
N PRO A 154 -9.35 -8.48 -9.58
CA PRO A 154 -9.05 -7.69 -10.76
C PRO A 154 -8.03 -6.59 -10.46
N ALA A 155 -7.06 -6.44 -11.35
CA ALA A 155 -6.02 -5.42 -11.26
C ALA A 155 -5.62 -4.93 -12.64
N VAL A 156 -5.54 -3.61 -12.80
CA VAL A 156 -5.19 -2.95 -14.07
C VAL A 156 -4.13 -1.89 -13.82
N THR A 157 -3.03 -2.00 -14.56
CA THR A 157 -1.91 -1.07 -14.59
C THR A 157 -1.71 -0.57 -16.02
N HIS A 158 -1.74 0.75 -16.21
CA HIS A 158 -1.33 1.38 -17.46
C HIS A 158 0.08 1.91 -17.30
N PHE A 159 0.94 1.70 -18.29
CA PHE A 159 2.27 2.28 -18.28
C PHE A 159 2.55 3.12 -19.51
N LYS A 160 3.44 4.10 -19.34
CA LYS A 160 4.00 4.93 -20.40
C LYS A 160 5.51 4.99 -20.22
N VAL A 161 6.25 4.73 -21.30
CA VAL A 161 7.71 4.88 -21.29
C VAL A 161 8.07 6.36 -21.24
N LEU A 162 8.89 6.72 -20.25
CA LEU A 162 9.43 8.07 -20.09
C LEU A 162 10.83 8.17 -20.71
N LYS A 163 11.68 7.14 -20.48
CA LYS A 163 13.03 7.10 -21.01
C LYS A 163 13.53 5.67 -21.15
N ARG A 164 14.23 5.39 -22.25
CA ARG A 164 14.93 4.12 -22.46
C ARG A 164 16.41 4.31 -22.23
N TYR A 165 17.00 3.39 -21.49
CA TYR A 165 18.44 3.27 -21.29
C TYR A 165 18.93 1.99 -21.96
N GLN A 166 20.24 1.73 -21.92
CA GLN A 166 20.82 0.53 -22.57
C GLN A 166 20.22 -0.79 -22.05
N HIS A 167 19.99 -0.91 -20.74
CA HIS A 167 19.49 -2.13 -20.08
C HIS A 167 18.26 -1.91 -19.20
N TYR A 168 17.71 -0.70 -19.17
CA TYR A 168 16.61 -0.31 -18.29
C TYR A 168 15.62 0.59 -19.01
N THR A 169 14.39 0.63 -18.48
CA THR A 169 13.38 1.58 -18.94
C THR A 169 12.78 2.29 -17.74
N LEU A 170 12.74 3.62 -17.81
CA LEU A 170 12.00 4.45 -16.87
C LEU A 170 10.56 4.60 -17.37
N ILE A 171 9.60 4.26 -16.56
CA ILE A 171 8.18 4.28 -16.90
C ILE A 171 7.36 5.06 -15.88
N SER A 172 6.27 5.67 -16.32
CA SER A 172 5.16 6.10 -15.48
C SER A 172 4.11 5.00 -15.47
N CYS A 173 3.56 4.69 -14.29
CA CYS A 173 2.50 3.71 -14.11
C CYS A 173 1.26 4.39 -13.53
N ARG A 174 0.12 4.26 -14.20
CA ARG A 174 -1.18 4.74 -13.73
C ARG A 174 -2.05 3.56 -13.35
N LEU A 175 -2.58 3.58 -12.13
CA LEU A 175 -3.33 2.45 -11.57
C LEU A 175 -4.83 2.73 -11.56
N GLU A 176 -5.63 1.78 -12.07
CA GLU A 176 -7.08 1.75 -11.83
C GLU A 176 -7.43 1.06 -10.50
N THR A 177 -6.55 0.19 -10.03
CA THR A 177 -6.68 -0.60 -8.79
C THR A 177 -5.41 -0.46 -7.97
N GLY A 178 -5.47 -0.70 -6.67
CA GLY A 178 -4.32 -0.62 -5.77
C GLY A 178 -4.10 -1.92 -5.00
N ARG A 179 -3.78 -3.01 -5.68
CA ARG A 179 -3.47 -4.30 -5.05
C ARG A 179 -2.04 -4.31 -4.50
N THR A 180 -1.81 -5.12 -3.49
CA THR A 180 -0.48 -5.28 -2.89
C THR A 180 0.53 -5.72 -3.95
N HIS A 181 1.67 -5.03 -4.03
CA HIS A 181 2.76 -5.27 -4.99
C HIS A 181 2.32 -5.25 -6.47
N GLN A 182 1.23 -4.54 -6.79
CA GLN A 182 0.61 -4.62 -8.12
C GLN A 182 1.58 -4.29 -9.25
N ILE A 183 2.30 -3.17 -9.18
CA ILE A 183 3.24 -2.75 -10.21
C ILE A 183 4.37 -3.79 -10.34
N ARG A 184 4.91 -4.27 -9.21
CA ARG A 184 5.97 -5.30 -9.21
C ARG A 184 5.54 -6.55 -9.94
N VAL A 185 4.39 -7.11 -9.58
CA VAL A 185 3.89 -8.37 -10.16
C VAL A 185 3.52 -8.18 -11.62
N HIS A 186 2.85 -7.09 -11.98
CA HIS A 186 2.46 -6.81 -13.35
C HIS A 186 3.67 -6.62 -14.28
N LEU A 187 4.65 -5.81 -13.89
CA LEU A 187 5.83 -5.58 -14.73
C LEU A 187 6.71 -6.83 -14.85
N GLN A 188 6.83 -7.61 -13.78
CA GLN A 188 7.52 -8.90 -13.84
C GLN A 188 6.83 -9.87 -14.81
N SER A 189 5.50 -9.87 -14.87
CA SER A 189 4.72 -10.77 -15.73
C SER A 189 4.94 -10.53 -17.23
N ILE A 190 5.35 -9.33 -17.60
CA ILE A 190 5.70 -8.97 -18.99
C ILE A 190 7.21 -9.01 -19.25
N GLY A 191 7.99 -9.57 -18.31
CA GLY A 191 9.45 -9.74 -18.47
C GLY A 191 10.29 -8.53 -18.10
N HIS A 192 9.71 -7.51 -17.44
CA HIS A 192 10.37 -6.27 -17.03
C HIS A 192 10.24 -6.02 -15.52
N PRO A 193 10.88 -6.83 -14.65
CA PRO A 193 10.81 -6.63 -13.22
C PRO A 193 11.39 -5.28 -12.80
N LEU A 194 10.90 -4.74 -11.68
CA LEU A 194 11.42 -3.51 -11.10
C LEU A 194 12.87 -3.67 -10.67
N VAL A 195 13.67 -2.60 -10.80
CA VAL A 195 14.99 -2.48 -10.23
C VAL A 195 14.84 -2.19 -8.72
N GLY A 196 15.42 -3.03 -7.89
CA GLY A 196 15.33 -2.91 -6.42
C GLY A 196 14.36 -3.85 -5.72
#